data_2f5dde549541586e9652f3dc784c72e9
#
_entry.id   2f5dde549541586e9652f3dc784c72e9
#
_cell.length_a   1.000
_cell.length_b   1.000
_cell.length_c   1.000
_cell.angle_alpha   90.00
_cell.angle_beta   90.00
_cell.angle_gamma   90.00
#
_symmetry.space_group_name_H-M   'P 1'
#
loop_
_entity.id
_entity.type
_entity.pdbx_description
1 polymer ?
#
loop_
_entity_poly.entity_id
_entity_poly.type
_entity_poly.pdbx_seq_one_letter_code
_entity_poly.pdbx_strand_id
1 'polypeptide(L)'
;MDFTLSKEHEMARQLFKDFAENEVKPLAQEVDEEERFPRETVEKMAKYGFLGIPVPKEYGGQGADALTYAMCVEELSKVCGTTGVIVSAHTSLCVDPIQTYGTPEQKAKYLPDLASGRKLGAFGLTEPGAGTDAQGQQTKAVLD
;
A
#
# COMPACT_ATOMS: atom_id res chain seq x y z
N MET A 1 8.95 8.47 27.41
CA MET A 1 8.64 8.02 26.04
C MET A 1 8.65 9.28 25.19
N ASP A 2 9.44 9.34 24.13
CA ASP A 2 9.53 10.52 23.24
C ASP A 2 8.71 10.25 21.98
N PHE A 3 7.76 11.12 21.68
CA PHE A 3 6.91 11.07 20.51
C PHE A 3 7.28 12.13 19.45
N THR A 4 8.44 12.75 19.60
CA THR A 4 8.93 13.76 18.65
C THR A 4 9.31 13.09 17.33
N LEU A 5 8.77 13.59 16.23
CA LEU A 5 9.15 13.13 14.91
C LEU A 5 10.56 13.62 14.55
N SER A 6 11.31 12.80 13.82
CA SER A 6 12.55 13.23 13.18
C SER A 6 12.23 14.21 12.04
N LYS A 7 13.23 14.99 11.61
CA LYS A 7 13.07 15.87 10.43
C LYS A 7 12.66 15.10 9.16
N GLU A 8 13.16 13.88 9.00
CA GLU A 8 12.81 13.01 7.87
C GLU A 8 11.34 12.62 7.91
N HIS A 9 10.83 12.24 9.10
CA HIS A 9 9.42 11.95 9.28
C HIS A 9 8.52 13.19 9.05
N GLU A 10 8.94 14.36 9.55
CA GLU A 10 8.20 15.61 9.32
C GLU A 10 8.11 15.95 7.82
N MET A 11 9.22 15.81 7.10
CA MET A 11 9.28 16.04 5.65
C MET A 11 8.41 15.03 4.89
N ALA A 12 8.47 13.75 5.25
CA ALA A 12 7.65 12.70 4.64
C ALA A 12 6.16 12.97 4.90
N ARG A 13 5.79 13.30 6.14
CA ARG A 13 4.40 13.65 6.49
C ARG A 13 3.89 14.84 5.69
N GLN A 14 4.70 15.88 5.54
CA GLN A 14 4.34 17.04 4.74
C GLN A 14 4.12 16.66 3.26
N LEU A 15 4.99 15.83 2.68
CA LEU A 15 4.83 15.33 1.32
C LEU A 15 3.50 14.57 1.15
N PHE A 16 3.17 13.67 2.07
CA PHE A 16 1.91 12.91 2.03
C PHE A 16 0.69 13.81 2.14
N LYS A 17 0.74 14.79 3.04
CA LYS A 17 -0.31 15.79 3.21
C LYS A 17 -0.51 16.63 1.96
N ASP A 18 0.56 17.15 1.37
CA ASP A 18 0.49 17.97 0.16
C ASP A 18 -0.05 17.15 -1.01
N PHE A 19 0.35 15.90 -1.15
CA PHE A 19 -0.20 15.00 -2.15
C PHE A 19 -1.69 14.75 -1.92
N ALA A 20 -2.10 14.46 -0.69
CA ALA A 20 -3.51 14.24 -0.35
C ALA A 20 -4.38 15.44 -0.69
N GLU A 21 -3.97 16.65 -0.33
CA GLU A 21 -4.72 17.88 -0.61
C GLU A 21 -4.76 18.24 -2.10
N ASN A 22 -3.66 18.06 -2.83
CA ASN A 22 -3.57 18.54 -4.20
C ASN A 22 -3.97 17.49 -5.26
N GLU A 23 -3.78 16.20 -4.98
CA GLU A 23 -3.96 15.12 -5.96
C GLU A 23 -5.12 14.18 -5.63
N VAL A 24 -5.46 14.02 -4.35
CA VAL A 24 -6.53 13.12 -3.91
C VAL A 24 -7.84 13.89 -3.70
N LYS A 25 -7.80 14.97 -2.94
CA LYS A 25 -8.97 15.75 -2.54
C LYS A 25 -9.84 16.23 -3.71
N PRO A 26 -9.28 16.74 -4.82
CA PRO A 26 -10.09 17.19 -5.94
C PRO A 26 -10.93 16.09 -6.60
N LEU A 27 -10.53 14.84 -6.47
CA LEU A 27 -11.18 13.68 -7.09
C LEU A 27 -12.01 12.84 -6.10
N ALA A 28 -11.85 13.07 -4.79
CA ALA A 28 -12.40 12.19 -3.76
C ALA A 28 -13.92 12.04 -3.84
N GLN A 29 -14.65 13.16 -4.05
CA GLN A 29 -16.11 13.15 -4.14
C GLN A 29 -16.57 12.42 -5.42
N GLU A 30 -15.99 12.74 -6.57
CA GLU A 30 -16.33 12.10 -7.85
C GLU A 30 -16.09 10.60 -7.82
N VAL A 31 -14.92 10.16 -7.29
CA VAL A 31 -14.58 8.75 -7.15
C VAL A 31 -15.58 7.99 -6.30
N ASP A 32 -16.06 8.62 -5.22
CA ASP A 32 -17.06 8.02 -4.32
C ASP A 32 -18.44 7.94 -4.98
N GLU A 33 -18.92 9.04 -5.60
CA GLU A 33 -20.22 9.09 -6.26
C GLU A 33 -20.31 8.15 -7.48
N GLU A 34 -19.23 7.99 -8.23
CA GLU A 34 -19.18 7.12 -9.41
C GLU A 34 -18.81 5.67 -9.08
N GLU A 35 -18.50 5.36 -7.80
CA GLU A 35 -18.08 4.03 -7.35
C GLU A 35 -16.89 3.47 -8.18
N ARG A 36 -15.97 4.35 -8.60
CA ARG A 36 -14.88 3.98 -9.51
C ARG A 36 -13.53 3.87 -8.80
N PHE A 37 -12.64 3.08 -9.39
CA PHE A 37 -11.25 3.00 -8.92
C PHE A 37 -10.44 4.23 -9.34
N PRO A 38 -9.73 4.93 -8.40
CA PRO A 38 -8.99 6.16 -8.67
C PRO A 38 -7.64 5.88 -9.36
N ARG A 39 -7.66 5.42 -10.59
CA ARG A 39 -6.47 4.97 -11.35
C ARG A 39 -5.43 6.08 -11.46
N GLU A 40 -5.86 7.30 -11.79
CA GLU A 40 -5.01 8.47 -11.94
C GLU A 40 -4.25 8.83 -10.65
N THR A 41 -4.91 8.71 -9.50
CA THR A 41 -4.31 8.92 -8.19
C THR A 41 -3.29 7.83 -7.88
N VAL A 42 -3.62 6.56 -8.15
CA VAL A 42 -2.73 5.42 -7.93
C VAL A 42 -1.47 5.52 -8.81
N GLU A 43 -1.61 5.91 -10.07
CA GLU A 43 -0.47 6.12 -10.97
C GLU A 43 0.46 7.24 -10.49
N LYS A 44 -0.10 8.31 -9.91
CA LYS A 44 0.69 9.37 -9.27
C LYS A 44 1.37 8.87 -8.01
N MET A 45 0.66 8.14 -7.13
CA MET A 45 1.27 7.54 -5.93
C MET A 45 2.44 6.61 -6.29
N ALA A 46 2.33 5.83 -7.36
CA ALA A 46 3.42 4.99 -7.86
C ALA A 46 4.65 5.83 -8.23
N LYS A 47 4.48 6.95 -8.95
CA LYS A 47 5.56 7.87 -9.33
C LYS A 47 6.25 8.52 -8.12
N TYR A 48 5.50 8.78 -7.06
CA TYR A 48 6.04 9.30 -5.79
C TYR A 48 6.63 8.22 -4.88
N GLY A 49 6.54 6.94 -5.27
CA GLY A 49 7.08 5.82 -4.51
C GLY A 49 6.25 5.41 -3.28
N PHE A 50 4.99 5.85 -3.19
CA PHE A 50 4.13 5.55 -2.03
C PHE A 50 3.77 4.07 -1.92
N LEU A 51 3.82 3.33 -3.03
CA LEU A 51 3.53 1.89 -3.06
C LEU A 51 4.73 1.03 -2.62
N GLY A 52 5.92 1.63 -2.49
CA GLY A 52 7.14 0.96 -2.09
C GLY A 52 7.78 1.49 -0.80
N ILE A 53 7.04 2.22 0.07
CA ILE A 53 7.60 2.88 1.26
C ILE A 53 8.45 1.92 2.11
N PRO A 54 7.97 0.75 2.60
CA PRO A 54 8.77 -0.12 3.45
C PRO A 54 9.63 -1.12 2.67
N VAL A 55 9.53 -1.16 1.34
CA VAL A 55 10.29 -2.11 0.53
C VAL A 55 11.76 -1.70 0.48
N PRO A 56 12.71 -2.65 0.70
CA PRO A 56 14.14 -2.36 0.61
C PRO A 56 14.54 -1.76 -0.74
N LYS A 57 15.55 -0.91 -0.71
CA LYS A 57 16.08 -0.23 -1.92
C LYS A 57 16.59 -1.21 -2.97
N GLU A 58 17.13 -2.36 -2.56
CA GLU A 58 17.56 -3.43 -3.47
C GLU A 58 16.45 -3.98 -4.36
N TYR A 59 15.19 -3.88 -3.91
CA TYR A 59 13.99 -4.24 -4.70
C TYR A 59 13.27 -3.02 -5.29
N GLY A 60 13.92 -1.84 -5.27
CA GLY A 60 13.36 -0.61 -5.86
C GLY A 60 12.39 0.15 -4.97
N GLY A 61 12.31 -0.18 -3.70
CA GLY A 61 11.50 0.54 -2.70
C GLY A 61 12.23 1.73 -2.08
N GLN A 62 11.56 2.41 -1.14
CA GLN A 62 12.11 3.57 -0.44
C GLN A 62 12.98 3.16 0.76
N GLY A 63 12.82 1.95 1.31
CA GLY A 63 13.52 1.47 2.49
C GLY A 63 13.20 2.28 3.74
N ALA A 64 12.03 2.88 3.80
CA ALA A 64 11.59 3.66 4.95
C ALA A 64 10.94 2.74 6.01
N ASP A 65 10.73 3.30 7.19
CA ASP A 65 10.20 2.56 8.33
C ASP A 65 8.66 2.48 8.37
N ALA A 66 8.15 1.68 9.30
CA ALA A 66 6.72 1.48 9.49
C ALA A 66 5.99 2.77 9.91
N LEU A 67 6.67 3.70 10.60
CA LEU A 67 6.07 4.98 10.99
C LEU A 67 5.82 5.85 9.75
N THR A 68 6.78 5.92 8.84
CA THR A 68 6.64 6.63 7.57
C THR A 68 5.45 6.05 6.76
N TYR A 69 5.34 4.73 6.69
CA TYR A 69 4.21 4.08 6.04
C TYR A 69 2.86 4.42 6.71
N ALA A 70 2.80 4.34 8.04
CA ALA A 70 1.58 4.67 8.77
C ALA A 70 1.14 6.13 8.57
N MET A 71 2.09 7.06 8.53
CA MET A 71 1.80 8.47 8.23
C MET A 71 1.27 8.68 6.81
N CYS A 72 1.76 7.92 5.83
CA CYS A 72 1.22 7.96 4.47
C CYS A 72 -0.25 7.55 4.45
N VAL A 73 -0.57 6.41 5.06
CA VAL A 73 -1.96 5.92 5.15
C VAL A 73 -2.84 6.92 5.91
N GLU A 74 -2.35 7.49 7.01
CA GLU A 74 -3.07 8.49 7.80
C GLU A 74 -3.42 9.72 6.96
N GLU A 75 -2.43 10.36 6.32
CA GLU A 75 -2.66 11.61 5.58
C GLU A 75 -3.58 11.39 4.35
N LEU A 76 -3.43 10.27 3.65
CA LEU A 76 -4.32 9.93 2.53
C LEU A 76 -5.75 9.66 3.02
N SER A 77 -5.91 8.93 4.13
CA SER A 77 -7.23 8.55 4.67
C SER A 77 -8.01 9.73 5.25
N LYS A 78 -7.33 10.78 5.72
CA LYS A 78 -7.99 12.03 6.16
C LYS A 78 -8.79 12.69 5.02
N VAL A 79 -8.36 12.48 3.79
CA VAL A 79 -8.95 13.09 2.59
C VAL A 79 -9.86 12.10 1.86
N CYS A 80 -9.42 10.86 1.69
CA CYS A 80 -10.15 9.82 1.00
C CYS A 80 -9.81 8.45 1.59
N GLY A 81 -10.76 7.84 2.30
CA GLY A 81 -10.60 6.52 2.91
C GLY A 81 -10.22 5.44 1.90
N THR A 82 -10.85 5.45 0.72
CA THR A 82 -10.56 4.52 -0.38
C THR A 82 -9.09 4.59 -0.80
N THR A 83 -8.54 5.79 -0.98
CA THR A 83 -7.12 5.96 -1.37
C THR A 83 -6.17 5.45 -0.29
N GLY A 84 -6.47 5.73 1.00
CA GLY A 84 -5.69 5.17 2.10
C GLY A 84 -5.74 3.65 2.17
N VAL A 85 -6.93 3.05 1.95
CA VAL A 85 -7.10 1.59 1.91
C VAL A 85 -6.35 0.95 0.76
N ILE A 86 -6.29 1.57 -0.42
CA ILE A 86 -5.52 1.06 -1.56
C ILE A 86 -4.04 0.89 -1.18
N VAL A 87 -3.42 1.92 -0.59
CA VAL A 87 -2.02 1.84 -0.14
C VAL A 87 -1.86 0.81 0.98
N SER A 88 -2.81 0.78 1.92
CA SER A 88 -2.79 -0.17 3.03
C SER A 88 -2.89 -1.62 2.54
N ALA A 89 -3.86 -1.95 1.71
CA ALA A 89 -4.06 -3.30 1.19
C ALA A 89 -2.89 -3.76 0.31
N HIS A 90 -2.42 -2.88 -0.57
CA HIS A 90 -1.24 -3.18 -1.40
C HIS A 90 -0.02 -3.49 -0.55
N THR A 91 0.30 -2.65 0.43
CA THR A 91 1.54 -2.73 1.20
C THR A 91 1.48 -3.81 2.27
N SER A 92 0.50 -3.74 3.20
CA SER A 92 0.49 -4.62 4.37
C SER A 92 -0.10 -6.00 4.10
N LEU A 93 -0.98 -6.15 3.11
CA LEU A 93 -1.62 -7.44 2.83
C LEU A 93 -0.99 -8.20 1.66
N CYS A 94 -0.31 -7.52 0.72
CA CYS A 94 0.34 -8.17 -0.42
C CYS A 94 1.87 -8.08 -0.35
N VAL A 95 2.43 -6.87 -0.24
CA VAL A 95 3.88 -6.65 -0.29
C VAL A 95 4.57 -7.23 0.94
N ASP A 96 4.08 -6.92 2.14
CA ASP A 96 4.70 -7.34 3.40
C ASP A 96 4.79 -8.86 3.57
N PRO A 97 3.77 -9.68 3.29
CA PRO A 97 3.91 -11.15 3.32
C PRO A 97 4.97 -11.66 2.35
N ILE A 98 5.09 -11.11 1.15
CA ILE A 98 6.14 -11.49 0.19
C ILE A 98 7.51 -11.09 0.73
N GLN A 99 7.63 -9.88 1.28
CA GLN A 99 8.88 -9.38 1.85
C GLN A 99 9.31 -10.18 3.08
N THR A 100 8.38 -10.57 3.93
CA THR A 100 8.67 -11.28 5.19
C THR A 100 8.92 -12.76 4.97
N TYR A 101 8.07 -13.43 4.21
CA TYR A 101 8.04 -14.90 4.10
C TYR A 101 8.48 -15.44 2.74
N GLY A 102 8.61 -14.60 1.73
CA GLY A 102 9.04 -15.02 0.39
C GLY A 102 10.49 -15.52 0.35
N THR A 103 10.77 -16.47 -0.54
CA THR A 103 12.16 -16.85 -0.84
C THR A 103 12.90 -15.71 -1.55
N PRO A 104 14.25 -15.71 -1.60
CA PRO A 104 15.00 -14.70 -2.37
C PRO A 104 14.52 -14.56 -3.82
N GLU A 105 14.21 -15.67 -4.47
CA GLU A 105 13.73 -15.72 -5.86
C GLU A 105 12.34 -15.08 -5.99
N GLN A 106 11.44 -15.35 -5.03
CA GLN A 106 10.11 -14.76 -4.98
C GLN A 106 10.19 -13.24 -4.74
N LYS A 107 11.02 -12.80 -3.81
CA LYS A 107 11.25 -11.38 -3.54
C LYS A 107 11.79 -10.66 -4.78
N ALA A 108 12.83 -11.21 -5.42
CA ALA A 108 13.42 -10.66 -6.63
C ALA A 108 12.42 -10.60 -7.81
N LYS A 109 11.50 -11.59 -7.89
CA LYS A 109 10.49 -11.67 -8.95
C LYS A 109 9.35 -10.68 -8.78
N TYR A 110 8.85 -10.49 -7.56
CA TYR A 110 7.59 -9.78 -7.32
C TYR A 110 7.76 -8.37 -6.76
N LEU A 111 8.69 -8.17 -5.83
CA LEU A 111 8.81 -6.89 -5.12
C LEU A 111 9.13 -5.70 -6.03
N PRO A 112 9.99 -5.79 -7.07
CA PRO A 112 10.28 -4.65 -7.92
C PRO A 112 9.06 -4.11 -8.69
N ASP A 113 8.18 -4.99 -9.15
CA ASP A 113 6.95 -4.59 -9.84
C ASP A 113 5.93 -3.98 -8.89
N LEU A 114 5.82 -4.52 -7.68
CA LEU A 114 4.94 -4.02 -6.65
C LEU A 114 5.43 -2.67 -6.09
N ALA A 115 6.71 -2.58 -5.71
CA ALA A 115 7.29 -1.35 -5.15
C ALA A 115 7.23 -0.16 -6.11
N SER A 116 7.41 -0.42 -7.41
CA SER A 116 7.30 0.62 -8.45
C SER A 116 5.87 0.96 -8.86
N GLY A 117 4.88 0.18 -8.42
CA GLY A 117 3.49 0.33 -8.82
C GLY A 117 3.19 -0.10 -10.27
N ARG A 118 4.11 -0.78 -10.95
CA ARG A 118 3.81 -1.43 -12.24
C ARG A 118 2.74 -2.50 -12.11
N LYS A 119 2.69 -3.14 -10.94
CA LYS A 119 1.61 -4.04 -10.53
C LYS A 119 1.04 -3.60 -9.20
N LEU A 120 -0.27 -3.63 -9.09
CA LEU A 120 -0.96 -3.37 -7.85
C LEU A 120 -1.24 -4.70 -7.15
N GLY A 121 -0.86 -4.79 -5.87
CA GLY A 121 -1.11 -5.96 -5.05
C GLY A 121 -2.54 -5.96 -4.50
N ALA A 122 -3.11 -7.14 -4.36
CA ALA A 122 -4.39 -7.39 -3.72
C ALA A 122 -4.31 -8.64 -2.85
N PHE A 123 -5.28 -8.81 -1.96
CA PHE A 123 -5.33 -9.90 -1.01
C PHE A 123 -6.73 -10.52 -0.96
N GLY A 124 -6.81 -11.81 -1.17
CA GLY A 124 -8.05 -12.58 -1.05
C GLY A 124 -7.87 -13.64 0.03
N LEU A 125 -8.58 -13.52 1.15
CA LEU A 125 -8.49 -14.45 2.28
C LEU A 125 -9.83 -15.10 2.59
N THR A 126 -10.86 -14.29 2.84
CA THR A 126 -12.15 -14.75 3.37
C THR A 126 -12.91 -15.59 2.35
N GLU A 127 -13.41 -16.72 2.79
CA GLU A 127 -14.34 -17.59 2.05
C GLU A 127 -15.69 -17.63 2.76
N PRO A 128 -16.78 -18.09 2.12
CA PRO A 128 -18.09 -18.18 2.76
C PRO A 128 -18.10 -18.99 4.07
N GLY A 129 -17.26 -20.01 4.17
CA GLY A 129 -17.11 -20.87 5.35
C GLY A 129 -15.92 -20.55 6.26
N ALA A 130 -15.09 -19.55 5.92
CA ALA A 130 -13.84 -19.26 6.61
C ALA A 130 -13.58 -17.76 6.74
N GLY A 131 -14.10 -17.15 7.79
CA GLY A 131 -13.85 -15.76 8.17
C GLY A 131 -12.76 -15.69 9.24
N THR A 132 -13.17 -15.63 10.52
CA THR A 132 -12.25 -15.60 11.68
C THR A 132 -11.38 -16.88 11.73
N ASP A 133 -11.94 -18.02 11.40
CA ASP A 133 -11.20 -19.27 11.23
C ASP A 133 -10.55 -19.34 9.84
N ALA A 134 -9.45 -18.62 9.66
CA ALA A 134 -8.68 -18.63 8.41
C ALA A 134 -8.05 -20.00 8.08
N GLN A 135 -7.94 -20.91 9.06
CA GLN A 135 -7.47 -22.28 8.82
C GLN A 135 -8.55 -23.16 8.18
N GLY A 136 -9.81 -22.76 8.28
CA GLY A 136 -10.94 -23.46 7.65
C GLY A 136 -11.09 -23.25 6.16
N GLN A 137 -10.15 -22.57 5.49
CA GLN A 137 -10.18 -22.32 4.05
C GLN A 137 -10.15 -23.61 3.23
N GLN A 138 -10.93 -23.68 2.15
CA GLN A 138 -11.07 -24.84 1.29
C GLN A 138 -10.60 -24.59 -0.15
N THR A 139 -10.30 -23.36 -0.54
CA THR A 139 -9.76 -23.03 -1.86
C THR A 139 -8.44 -23.74 -2.11
N LYS A 140 -8.33 -24.38 -3.26
CA LYS A 140 -7.15 -25.13 -3.69
C LYS A 140 -6.61 -24.57 -5.00
N ALA A 141 -5.28 -24.54 -5.11
CA ALA A 141 -4.59 -24.31 -6.36
C ALA A 141 -4.12 -25.66 -6.94
N VAL A 142 -4.42 -25.92 -8.20
CA VAL A 142 -3.96 -27.11 -8.93
C VAL A 142 -3.07 -26.63 -10.06
N LEU A 143 -1.90 -27.25 -10.22
CA LEU A 143 -1.00 -26.96 -11.32
C LEU A 143 -1.52 -27.68 -12.56
N ASP A 144 -1.72 -26.92 -13.66
CA ASP A 144 -2.10 -27.45 -14.99
C ASP A 144 -0.88 -28.00 -15.74
#